data_7869f1412f5a47b3dccaf75726c8c840
#
_entry.id   7869f1412f5a47b3dccaf75726c8c840
#
_cell.length_a   1.000
_cell.length_b   1.000
_cell.length_c   1.000
_cell.angle_alpha   90.00
_cell.angle_beta   90.00
_cell.angle_gamma   90.00
#
_symmetry.space_group_name_H-M   'P 1'
#
loop_
_entity.id
_entity.type
_entity.pdbx_description
1 polymer ?
#
loop_
_entity_poly.entity_id
_entity_poly.type
_entity_poly.pdbx_seq_one_letter_code
_entity_poly.pdbx_strand_id
1 'polypeptide(L)'
;MQQENGLNRRAFLRNAGMTAVLGAVGTRGAFAEEMDVAESAITGQQVYDFDEVYNRIGTDCTKWDSAIATYGEEIEVGMGIADMDFRAPSCITKALAERCEHENWGYLRRPASYVQSIVDWNSRRYGLDIDPSTVVLTTGVHPGLIAALHTFSPPGSRVLLTTPTYNGFYSDLRFTRTVASDSQMKVVDGKYSIDFEDFERRARTANVFILCNPQNPTGNCWSPEDLTRMGEICLEHRVVVLADEIHCDFVTKGNKYTPFASLPNKEIVDNSLTFKAASKSFSLAAMKAAWYFSTNPDYLARVRANTRADLSTLGMVANLAALTEGEDWLDQLLPYIDGNHDFAENYIQENI
;
A
#
# COMPACT_ATOMS: atom_id res chain seq x y z
N MET A 1 -43.31 27.67 4.02
CA MET A 1 -42.04 28.37 3.92
C MET A 1 -41.24 28.09 5.18
N GLN A 2 -40.50 27.02 5.19
CA GLN A 2 -39.46 26.75 6.19
C GLN A 2 -38.15 26.57 5.38
N GLN A 3 -37.22 27.48 5.61
CA GLN A 3 -35.85 27.35 5.05
C GLN A 3 -35.12 26.31 5.88
N GLU A 4 -34.78 25.19 5.27
CA GLU A 4 -33.80 24.25 5.79
C GLU A 4 -32.41 24.88 5.63
N ASN A 5 -31.79 25.22 6.72
CA ASN A 5 -30.38 25.58 6.78
C ASN A 5 -29.53 24.30 6.67
N GLY A 6 -29.26 23.87 5.45
CA GLY A 6 -28.22 22.89 5.18
C GLY A 6 -26.86 23.52 5.47
N LEU A 7 -26.23 23.12 6.54
CA LEU A 7 -24.81 23.44 6.82
C LEU A 7 -23.94 22.80 5.74
N ASN A 8 -23.44 23.62 4.82
CA ASN A 8 -22.51 23.24 3.77
C ASN A 8 -21.18 22.79 4.43
N ARG A 9 -20.71 21.59 4.12
CA ARG A 9 -19.51 20.96 4.67
C ARG A 9 -18.24 21.83 4.47
N ARG A 10 -18.22 22.62 3.40
CA ARG A 10 -17.18 23.63 3.15
C ARG A 10 -17.24 24.78 4.17
N ALA A 11 -18.43 25.14 4.62
CA ALA A 11 -18.62 26.10 5.69
C ALA A 11 -18.28 25.47 7.05
N PHE A 12 -18.52 24.17 7.23
CA PHE A 12 -18.14 23.42 8.44
C PHE A 12 -16.62 23.30 8.57
N LEU A 13 -15.92 22.87 7.53
CA LEU A 13 -14.45 22.78 7.53
C LEU A 13 -13.80 24.15 7.64
N ARG A 14 -14.37 25.19 7.01
CA ARG A 14 -13.92 26.57 7.15
C ARG A 14 -14.21 27.14 8.53
N ASN A 15 -15.34 26.78 9.14
CA ASN A 15 -15.73 27.26 10.47
C ASN A 15 -15.07 26.44 11.59
N ALA A 16 -14.84 25.14 11.43
CA ALA A 16 -14.04 24.35 12.35
C ALA A 16 -12.54 24.76 12.32
N GLY A 17 -12.00 25.00 11.13
CA GLY A 17 -10.69 25.63 10.95
C GLY A 17 -10.66 27.05 11.53
N MET A 18 -11.68 27.88 11.30
CA MET A 18 -11.76 29.26 11.82
C MET A 18 -12.03 29.34 13.32
N THR A 19 -12.69 28.39 13.95
CA THR A 19 -12.88 28.39 15.41
C THR A 19 -11.61 27.98 16.14
N ALA A 20 -10.81 27.09 15.57
CA ALA A 20 -9.45 26.82 16.04
C ALA A 20 -8.48 27.98 15.75
N VAL A 21 -8.71 28.73 14.65
CA VAL A 21 -7.89 29.84 14.17
C VAL A 21 -8.27 31.17 14.84
N LEU A 22 -9.55 31.43 15.20
CA LEU A 22 -9.95 32.68 15.89
C LEU A 22 -9.54 32.71 17.36
N GLY A 23 -9.12 31.60 17.97
CA GLY A 23 -8.42 31.57 19.26
C GLY A 23 -6.91 31.76 19.17
N ALA A 24 -6.33 31.74 17.96
CA ALA A 24 -4.88 31.69 17.73
C ALA A 24 -4.34 32.57 16.59
N VAL A 25 -5.20 33.31 15.88
CA VAL A 25 -4.80 34.16 14.73
C VAL A 25 -4.43 35.59 15.18
N GLY A 26 -3.49 35.69 16.09
CA GLY A 26 -2.75 36.94 16.25
C GLY A 26 -1.26 36.81 15.87
N THR A 27 -0.68 35.60 15.92
CA THR A 27 0.80 35.49 15.80
C THR A 27 1.33 34.09 15.39
N ARG A 28 0.52 33.10 15.07
CA ARG A 28 1.00 31.72 14.84
C ARG A 28 1.45 31.41 13.40
N GLY A 29 0.93 32.04 12.37
CA GLY A 29 1.34 31.76 10.99
C GLY A 29 2.81 32.09 10.73
N ALA A 30 3.24 33.29 11.12
CA ALA A 30 4.64 33.73 10.94
C ALA A 30 5.62 32.99 11.88
N PHE A 31 5.18 32.67 13.11
CA PHE A 31 6.02 31.89 14.06
C PHE A 31 6.13 30.42 13.72
N ALA A 32 5.12 29.79 13.10
CA ALA A 32 5.19 28.40 12.65
C ALA A 32 6.15 28.26 11.46
N GLU A 33 6.03 29.14 10.46
CA GLU A 33 7.01 29.18 9.34
C GLU A 33 8.44 29.47 9.79
N GLU A 34 8.65 30.41 10.73
CA GLU A 34 9.97 30.69 11.28
C GLU A 34 10.50 29.54 12.16
N MET A 35 9.66 28.83 12.90
CA MET A 35 10.05 27.65 13.67
C MET A 35 10.40 26.47 12.76
N ASP A 36 9.62 26.19 11.72
CA ASP A 36 9.88 25.12 10.76
C ASP A 36 11.18 25.36 9.97
N VAL A 37 11.43 26.60 9.55
CA VAL A 37 12.70 27.00 8.92
C VAL A 37 13.87 26.92 9.90
N ALA A 38 13.65 27.27 11.18
CA ALA A 38 14.68 27.21 12.22
C ALA A 38 14.98 25.74 12.60
N GLU A 39 13.99 24.88 12.69
CA GLU A 39 14.16 23.45 13.00
C GLU A 39 14.84 22.71 11.86
N SER A 40 14.47 22.98 10.60
CA SER A 40 15.15 22.49 9.39
C SER A 40 16.61 22.96 9.34
N ALA A 41 16.89 24.19 9.75
CA ALA A 41 18.27 24.73 9.80
C ALA A 41 19.13 24.11 10.91
N ILE A 42 18.50 23.64 12.00
CA ILE A 42 19.20 23.01 13.15
C ILE A 42 19.39 21.52 12.92
N THR A 43 18.42 20.82 12.34
CA THR A 43 18.44 19.36 12.14
C THR A 43 18.91 18.95 10.75
N GLY A 44 18.88 19.83 9.76
CA GLY A 44 19.12 19.53 8.35
C GLY A 44 18.03 18.62 7.74
N GLN A 45 16.94 18.38 8.47
CA GLN A 45 15.82 17.55 8.05
C GLN A 45 14.75 18.41 7.34
N GLN A 46 14.28 17.96 6.20
CA GLN A 46 13.19 18.62 5.49
C GLN A 46 11.89 18.41 6.26
N VAL A 47 11.15 19.50 6.55
CA VAL A 47 9.79 19.46 7.11
C VAL A 47 8.78 19.46 5.98
N TYR A 48 7.76 18.60 6.07
CA TYR A 48 6.70 18.46 5.07
C TYR A 48 5.37 18.96 5.62
N ASP A 49 4.68 19.80 4.82
CA ASP A 49 3.33 20.29 5.14
C ASP A 49 2.27 19.35 4.54
N PHE A 50 1.62 18.56 5.41
CA PHE A 50 0.51 17.68 5.01
C PHE A 50 -0.85 18.35 5.15
N ASP A 51 -0.94 19.56 5.69
CA ASP A 51 -2.17 20.38 5.70
C ASP A 51 -2.33 21.18 4.40
N GLU A 52 -1.30 21.25 3.55
CA GLU A 52 -1.40 21.87 2.24
C GLU A 52 -2.49 21.20 1.40
N VAL A 53 -3.48 21.97 0.96
CA VAL A 53 -4.50 21.49 0.02
C VAL A 53 -3.90 21.36 -1.37
N TYR A 54 -3.45 20.16 -1.71
CA TYR A 54 -2.85 19.88 -3.01
C TYR A 54 -3.91 19.45 -4.02
N ASN A 55 -4.23 20.35 -4.95
CA ASN A 55 -5.24 20.10 -5.98
C ASN A 55 -4.73 19.13 -7.05
N ARG A 56 -5.47 18.04 -7.26
CA ARG A 56 -5.19 17.02 -8.30
C ARG A 56 -6.22 16.99 -9.43
N ILE A 57 -7.22 17.86 -9.40
CA ILE A 57 -8.23 17.97 -10.47
C ILE A 57 -7.55 18.51 -11.73
N GLY A 58 -7.84 17.90 -12.88
CA GLY A 58 -7.23 18.24 -14.15
C GLY A 58 -5.88 17.56 -14.41
N THR A 59 -5.57 16.51 -13.65
CA THR A 59 -4.35 15.69 -13.83
C THR A 59 -4.63 14.28 -14.36
N ASP A 60 -5.84 14.03 -14.82
CA ASP A 60 -6.36 12.71 -15.23
C ASP A 60 -6.31 11.67 -14.11
N CYS A 61 -6.37 12.11 -12.85
CA CYS A 61 -6.30 11.18 -11.72
C CYS A 61 -7.63 10.44 -11.51
N THR A 62 -7.54 9.14 -11.25
CA THR A 62 -8.72 8.29 -11.03
C THR A 62 -9.55 8.75 -9.82
N LYS A 63 -8.90 9.24 -8.78
CA LYS A 63 -9.56 9.64 -7.52
C LYS A 63 -10.50 10.84 -7.68
N TRP A 64 -10.12 11.83 -8.48
CA TRP A 64 -10.89 13.06 -8.67
C TRP A 64 -11.51 13.15 -10.06
N ASP A 65 -10.70 13.13 -11.12
CA ASP A 65 -11.20 13.39 -12.47
C ASP A 65 -12.17 12.31 -12.96
N SER A 66 -11.86 11.01 -12.71
CA SER A 66 -12.79 9.92 -13.05
C SER A 66 -14.05 9.92 -12.17
N ALA A 67 -13.93 10.32 -10.91
CA ALA A 67 -15.07 10.44 -10.02
C ALA A 67 -15.99 11.60 -10.44
N ILE A 68 -15.43 12.76 -10.78
CA ILE A 68 -16.16 13.91 -11.32
C ILE A 68 -16.87 13.53 -12.62
N ALA A 69 -16.17 12.84 -13.54
CA ALA A 69 -16.76 12.39 -14.80
C ALA A 69 -17.93 11.40 -14.60
N THR A 70 -17.92 10.63 -13.51
CA THR A 70 -18.95 9.62 -13.22
C THR A 70 -20.13 10.18 -12.43
N TYR A 71 -19.85 11.02 -11.44
CA TYR A 71 -20.83 11.44 -10.44
C TYR A 71 -21.18 12.95 -10.48
N GLY A 72 -20.47 13.75 -11.30
CA GLY A 72 -20.65 15.18 -11.44
C GLY A 72 -19.70 16.03 -10.58
N GLU A 73 -19.71 17.33 -10.85
CA GLU A 73 -18.80 18.31 -10.22
C GLU A 73 -19.11 18.58 -8.71
N GLU A 74 -20.24 18.08 -8.21
CA GLU A 74 -20.66 18.28 -6.83
C GLU A 74 -19.94 17.37 -5.82
N ILE A 75 -18.96 16.55 -6.30
CA ILE A 75 -18.17 15.69 -5.41
C ILE A 75 -17.26 16.56 -4.54
N GLU A 76 -17.50 16.49 -3.24
CA GLU A 76 -16.72 17.22 -2.24
C GLU A 76 -15.56 16.39 -1.66
N VAL A 77 -15.65 15.05 -1.69
CA VAL A 77 -14.69 14.14 -1.04
C VAL A 77 -14.35 12.96 -1.93
N GLY A 78 -13.08 12.81 -2.28
CA GLY A 78 -12.54 11.68 -3.03
C GLY A 78 -11.84 10.69 -2.08
N MET A 79 -12.54 9.63 -1.62
CA MET A 79 -11.96 8.60 -0.72
C MET A 79 -11.99 7.18 -1.32
N GLY A 80 -12.37 7.04 -2.60
CA GLY A 80 -12.56 5.73 -3.23
C GLY A 80 -11.29 5.04 -3.70
N ILE A 81 -10.18 5.75 -3.80
CA ILE A 81 -8.89 5.24 -4.29
C ILE A 81 -7.80 5.48 -3.26
N ALA A 82 -7.01 4.43 -3.01
CA ALA A 82 -5.92 4.48 -2.03
C ALA A 82 -4.64 5.08 -2.63
N ASP A 83 -4.73 6.35 -3.03
CA ASP A 83 -3.61 7.26 -3.26
C ASP A 83 -3.85 8.56 -2.49
N MET A 84 -2.80 9.24 -2.09
CA MET A 84 -2.89 10.39 -1.20
C MET A 84 -2.85 11.70 -1.98
N ASP A 85 -3.49 12.74 -1.44
CA ASP A 85 -3.53 14.08 -2.04
C ASP A 85 -2.47 14.98 -1.40
N PHE A 86 -1.27 14.43 -1.22
CA PHE A 86 -0.08 15.13 -0.74
C PHE A 86 0.95 15.30 -1.86
N ARG A 87 1.81 16.29 -1.73
CA ARG A 87 3.00 16.38 -2.59
C ARG A 87 3.90 15.16 -2.35
N ALA A 88 4.47 14.64 -3.43
CA ALA A 88 5.52 13.63 -3.32
C ALA A 88 6.75 14.21 -2.62
N PRO A 89 7.55 13.39 -1.91
CA PRO A 89 8.82 13.85 -1.36
C PRO A 89 9.72 14.44 -2.45
N SER A 90 10.42 15.52 -2.11
CA SER A 90 11.21 16.31 -3.07
C SER A 90 12.29 15.50 -3.80
N CYS A 91 12.84 14.47 -3.14
CA CYS A 91 13.82 13.56 -3.74
C CYS A 91 13.30 12.87 -5.01
N ILE A 92 12.01 12.50 -5.03
CA ILE A 92 11.39 11.86 -6.21
C ILE A 92 11.31 12.85 -7.36
N THR A 93 10.75 14.04 -7.11
CA THR A 93 10.59 15.08 -8.15
C THR A 93 11.95 15.51 -8.70
N LYS A 94 12.95 15.68 -7.84
CA LYS A 94 14.32 16.03 -8.22
C LYS A 94 14.94 14.95 -9.12
N ALA A 95 14.89 13.68 -8.71
CA ALA A 95 15.46 12.57 -9.47
C ALA A 95 14.79 12.42 -10.85
N LEU A 96 13.46 12.61 -10.93
CA LEU A 96 12.74 12.59 -12.20
C LEU A 96 13.15 13.76 -13.11
N ALA A 97 13.26 14.98 -12.57
CA ALA A 97 13.69 16.16 -13.32
C ALA A 97 15.10 15.96 -13.89
N GLU A 98 16.06 15.55 -13.06
CA GLU A 98 17.43 15.24 -13.48
C GLU A 98 17.47 14.15 -14.58
N ARG A 99 16.66 13.10 -14.44
CA ARG A 99 16.61 12.05 -15.47
C ARG A 99 16.01 12.55 -16.79
N CYS A 100 15.08 13.49 -16.74
CA CYS A 100 14.47 14.09 -17.94
C CYS A 100 15.43 15.00 -18.73
N GLU A 101 16.50 15.49 -18.13
CA GLU A 101 17.56 16.23 -18.84
C GLU A 101 18.28 15.39 -19.90
N HIS A 102 18.24 14.06 -19.76
CA HIS A 102 18.81 13.13 -20.72
C HIS A 102 17.72 12.60 -21.66
N GLU A 103 17.68 13.11 -22.88
CA GLU A 103 16.58 12.94 -23.86
C GLU A 103 16.52 11.55 -24.55
N ASN A 104 17.41 10.60 -24.23
CA ASN A 104 17.38 9.26 -24.82
C ASN A 104 16.61 8.27 -23.90
N TRP A 105 15.60 7.62 -24.45
CA TRP A 105 14.67 6.72 -23.75
C TRP A 105 14.76 5.28 -24.27
N GLY A 106 15.96 4.85 -24.68
CA GLY A 106 16.23 3.49 -25.14
C GLY A 106 16.06 2.43 -24.05
N TYR A 107 16.40 1.18 -24.39
CA TYR A 107 16.26 0.07 -23.46
C TYR A 107 17.05 0.28 -22.18
N LEU A 108 16.40 -0.01 -21.05
CA LEU A 108 16.96 0.15 -19.72
C LEU A 108 17.55 -1.16 -19.22
N ARG A 109 18.78 -1.09 -18.72
CA ARG A 109 19.35 -2.16 -17.92
C ARG A 109 18.81 -2.10 -16.49
N ARG A 110 18.43 -3.24 -15.89
CA ARG A 110 18.09 -3.33 -14.47
C ARG A 110 19.27 -2.84 -13.61
N PRO A 111 19.17 -1.72 -12.89
CA PRO A 111 20.23 -1.23 -12.03
C PRO A 111 20.36 -2.11 -10.77
N ALA A 112 21.59 -2.49 -10.42
CA ALA A 112 21.85 -3.20 -9.16
C ALA A 112 21.45 -2.34 -7.94
N SER A 113 21.65 -1.01 -8.02
CA SER A 113 21.25 -0.05 -7.00
C SER A 113 19.75 -0.09 -6.68
N TYR A 114 18.89 -0.31 -7.68
CA TYR A 114 17.45 -0.40 -7.43
C TYR A 114 17.07 -1.68 -6.67
N VAL A 115 17.70 -2.81 -7.00
CA VAL A 115 17.49 -4.04 -6.23
C VAL A 115 18.04 -3.89 -4.81
N GLN A 116 19.19 -3.27 -4.66
CA GLN A 116 19.78 -3.03 -3.36
C GLN A 116 18.91 -2.09 -2.50
N SER A 117 18.34 -1.03 -3.07
CA SER A 117 17.44 -0.16 -2.32
C SER A 117 16.18 -0.89 -1.80
N ILE A 118 15.66 -1.88 -2.55
CA ILE A 118 14.57 -2.75 -2.10
C ILE A 118 15.01 -3.58 -0.89
N VAL A 119 16.19 -4.20 -0.97
CA VAL A 119 16.75 -5.02 0.13
C VAL A 119 16.97 -4.15 1.38
N ASP A 120 17.64 -3.02 1.21
CA ASP A 120 17.96 -2.10 2.30
C ASP A 120 16.70 -1.54 2.97
N TRP A 121 15.66 -1.19 2.20
CA TRP A 121 14.37 -0.75 2.72
C TRP A 121 13.73 -1.80 3.62
N ASN A 122 13.66 -3.04 3.15
CA ASN A 122 13.06 -4.12 3.92
C ASN A 122 13.87 -4.48 5.18
N SER A 123 15.20 -4.42 5.11
CA SER A 123 16.07 -4.65 6.26
C SER A 123 15.90 -3.54 7.31
N ARG A 124 15.96 -2.25 6.91
CA ARG A 124 15.84 -1.12 7.84
C ARG A 124 14.47 -1.03 8.50
N ARG A 125 13.39 -1.14 7.73
CA ARG A 125 12.04 -0.91 8.26
C ARG A 125 11.42 -2.12 8.93
N TYR A 126 11.78 -3.33 8.50
CA TYR A 126 11.11 -4.55 8.96
C TYR A 126 12.04 -5.60 9.52
N GLY A 127 13.35 -5.38 9.51
CA GLY A 127 14.34 -6.39 9.91
C GLY A 127 14.29 -7.64 9.01
N LEU A 128 13.85 -7.48 7.77
CA LEU A 128 13.73 -8.57 6.81
C LEU A 128 14.92 -8.55 5.83
N ASP A 129 15.79 -9.54 5.95
CA ASP A 129 16.93 -9.73 5.05
C ASP A 129 16.48 -10.52 3.81
N ILE A 130 16.62 -9.91 2.64
CA ILE A 130 16.24 -10.50 1.35
C ILE A 130 17.53 -10.72 0.51
N ASP A 131 17.72 -11.92 -0.01
CA ASP A 131 18.76 -12.15 -0.99
C ASP A 131 18.44 -11.37 -2.29
N PRO A 132 19.30 -10.41 -2.71
CA PRO A 132 19.09 -9.63 -3.92
C PRO A 132 18.82 -10.46 -5.19
N SER A 133 19.35 -11.67 -5.25
CA SER A 133 19.17 -12.59 -6.39
C SER A 133 17.75 -13.13 -6.50
N THR A 134 17.00 -13.14 -5.39
CA THR A 134 15.62 -13.64 -5.34
C THR A 134 14.60 -12.57 -5.72
N VAL A 135 14.99 -11.29 -5.75
CA VAL A 135 14.09 -10.18 -6.10
C VAL A 135 13.78 -10.19 -7.60
N VAL A 136 12.50 -10.19 -7.92
CA VAL A 136 12.00 -10.10 -9.30
C VAL A 136 11.20 -8.81 -9.45
N LEU A 137 11.57 -7.97 -10.40
CA LEU A 137 10.89 -6.73 -10.70
C LEU A 137 9.66 -7.00 -11.58
N THR A 138 8.58 -6.25 -11.33
CA THR A 138 7.32 -6.32 -12.09
C THR A 138 6.68 -4.93 -12.18
N THR A 139 5.76 -4.74 -13.11
CA THR A 139 5.11 -3.45 -13.36
C THR A 139 4.00 -3.08 -12.37
N GLY A 140 3.74 -3.94 -11.41
CA GLY A 140 2.74 -3.76 -10.35
C GLY A 140 2.55 -5.06 -9.58
N VAL A 141 1.94 -4.98 -8.40
CA VAL A 141 1.60 -6.17 -7.61
C VAL A 141 0.60 -7.05 -8.37
N HIS A 142 -0.44 -6.49 -8.97
CA HIS A 142 -1.40 -7.25 -9.80
C HIS A 142 -0.75 -8.05 -10.93
N PRO A 143 0.11 -7.48 -11.81
CA PRO A 143 0.81 -8.27 -12.80
C PRO A 143 1.65 -9.41 -12.23
N GLY A 144 2.28 -9.19 -11.06
CA GLY A 144 3.01 -10.23 -10.34
C GLY A 144 2.09 -11.34 -9.82
N LEU A 145 0.97 -10.98 -9.18
CA LEU A 145 -0.04 -11.92 -8.70
C LEU A 145 -0.65 -12.73 -9.85
N ILE A 146 -1.00 -12.09 -10.96
CA ILE A 146 -1.54 -12.75 -12.16
C ILE A 146 -0.54 -13.79 -12.68
N ALA A 147 0.73 -13.46 -12.76
CA ALA A 147 1.77 -14.41 -13.18
C ALA A 147 1.91 -15.61 -12.23
N ALA A 148 1.84 -15.36 -10.92
CA ALA A 148 1.86 -16.42 -9.91
C ALA A 148 0.58 -17.28 -9.97
N LEU A 149 -0.57 -16.66 -10.14
CA LEU A 149 -1.84 -17.38 -10.33
C LEU A 149 -1.81 -18.27 -11.58
N HIS A 150 -1.36 -17.78 -12.73
CA HIS A 150 -1.15 -18.60 -13.92
C HIS A 150 -0.18 -19.77 -13.71
N THR A 151 0.76 -19.60 -12.79
CA THR A 151 1.76 -20.62 -12.48
C THR A 151 1.25 -21.74 -11.60
N PHE A 152 0.44 -21.40 -10.58
CA PHE A 152 0.04 -22.33 -9.52
C PHE A 152 -1.45 -22.71 -9.57
N SER A 153 -2.25 -21.97 -10.33
CA SER A 153 -3.70 -22.13 -10.39
C SER A 153 -4.15 -22.38 -11.84
N PRO A 154 -4.30 -23.62 -12.29
CA PRO A 154 -4.88 -23.90 -13.59
C PRO A 154 -6.29 -23.28 -13.72
N PRO A 155 -6.74 -22.93 -14.95
CA PRO A 155 -8.09 -22.41 -15.16
C PRO A 155 -9.16 -23.32 -14.52
N GLY A 156 -10.11 -22.70 -13.80
CA GLY A 156 -11.17 -23.39 -13.05
C GLY A 156 -10.78 -23.83 -11.64
N SER A 157 -9.50 -23.75 -11.25
CA SER A 157 -9.07 -24.04 -9.88
C SER A 157 -9.49 -22.96 -8.89
N ARG A 158 -9.48 -23.29 -7.62
CA ARG A 158 -9.91 -22.39 -6.53
C ARG A 158 -8.75 -21.62 -5.95
N VAL A 159 -8.98 -20.33 -5.70
CA VAL A 159 -8.08 -19.43 -4.99
C VAL A 159 -8.76 -19.00 -3.70
N LEU A 160 -8.14 -19.30 -2.57
CA LEU A 160 -8.62 -18.96 -1.24
C LEU A 160 -8.39 -17.46 -0.98
N LEU A 161 -9.41 -16.80 -0.46
CA LEU A 161 -9.40 -15.40 -0.01
C LEU A 161 -10.02 -15.32 1.38
N THR A 162 -9.51 -14.45 2.25
CA THR A 162 -10.18 -14.06 3.50
C THR A 162 -11.01 -12.80 3.24
N THR A 163 -12.31 -12.84 3.51
CA THR A 163 -13.23 -11.75 3.14
C THR A 163 -13.89 -11.09 4.38
N PRO A 164 -14.12 -9.77 4.35
CA PRO A 164 -13.93 -8.81 3.24
C PRO A 164 -12.49 -8.68 2.78
N THR A 165 -12.26 -8.53 1.47
CA THR A 165 -10.93 -8.40 0.89
C THR A 165 -10.89 -7.36 -0.23
N TYR A 166 -9.70 -7.06 -0.73
CA TYR A 166 -9.53 -6.12 -1.82
C TYR A 166 -10.21 -6.62 -3.10
N ASN A 167 -11.11 -5.82 -3.65
CA ASN A 167 -11.90 -6.18 -4.82
C ASN A 167 -11.08 -6.44 -6.10
N GLY A 168 -9.87 -5.87 -6.18
CA GLY A 168 -8.94 -6.09 -7.28
C GLY A 168 -8.55 -7.56 -7.44
N PHE A 169 -8.50 -8.35 -6.37
CA PHE A 169 -8.20 -9.77 -6.46
C PHE A 169 -9.21 -10.52 -7.32
N TYR A 170 -10.50 -10.19 -7.23
CA TYR A 170 -11.51 -10.81 -8.10
C TYR A 170 -11.30 -10.48 -9.58
N SER A 171 -10.69 -9.34 -9.89
CA SER A 171 -10.28 -9.01 -11.26
C SER A 171 -9.13 -9.91 -11.72
N ASP A 172 -8.12 -10.12 -10.87
CA ASP A 172 -6.99 -11.01 -11.15
C ASP A 172 -7.48 -12.45 -11.37
N LEU A 173 -8.46 -12.92 -10.56
CA LEU A 173 -9.07 -14.22 -10.75
C LEU A 173 -9.82 -14.34 -12.09
N ARG A 174 -10.52 -13.29 -12.52
CA ARG A 174 -11.15 -13.28 -13.87
C ARG A 174 -10.11 -13.37 -14.98
N PHE A 175 -8.99 -12.62 -14.89
CA PHE A 175 -7.91 -12.70 -15.87
C PHE A 175 -7.28 -14.09 -15.96
N THR A 176 -7.12 -14.76 -14.84
CA THR A 176 -6.52 -16.10 -14.77
C THR A 176 -7.52 -17.22 -14.96
N ARG A 177 -8.83 -16.90 -15.07
CA ARG A 177 -9.94 -17.88 -15.19
C ARG A 177 -9.99 -18.82 -13.98
N THR A 178 -9.62 -18.35 -12.82
CA THR A 178 -9.70 -19.08 -11.56
C THR A 178 -10.98 -18.69 -10.80
N VAL A 179 -11.32 -19.43 -9.75
CA VAL A 179 -12.57 -19.27 -9.01
C VAL A 179 -12.26 -18.90 -7.57
N ALA A 180 -12.91 -17.85 -7.05
CA ALA A 180 -12.78 -17.46 -5.66
C ALA A 180 -13.34 -18.54 -4.72
N SER A 181 -12.63 -18.77 -3.61
CA SER A 181 -13.06 -19.59 -2.48
C SER A 181 -13.00 -18.69 -1.23
N ASP A 182 -14.07 -17.93 -1.00
CA ASP A 182 -14.14 -16.89 0.00
C ASP A 182 -14.33 -17.47 1.41
N SER A 183 -13.34 -17.34 2.27
CA SER A 183 -13.43 -17.59 3.70
C SER A 183 -13.83 -16.32 4.43
N GLN A 184 -15.08 -16.29 4.89
CA GLN A 184 -15.61 -15.11 5.56
C GLN A 184 -15.01 -14.99 6.96
N MET A 185 -14.41 -13.87 7.25
CA MET A 185 -13.89 -13.54 8.58
C MET A 185 -15.03 -13.34 9.59
N LYS A 186 -14.77 -13.64 10.84
CA LYS A 186 -15.65 -13.37 11.97
C LYS A 186 -15.38 -11.97 12.51
N VAL A 187 -16.39 -11.34 13.08
CA VAL A 187 -16.23 -10.12 13.87
C VAL A 187 -16.33 -10.50 15.33
N VAL A 188 -15.25 -10.29 16.08
CA VAL A 188 -15.15 -10.56 17.52
C VAL A 188 -14.73 -9.26 18.18
N ASP A 189 -15.53 -8.78 19.12
CA ASP A 189 -15.28 -7.51 19.84
C ASP A 189 -14.98 -6.32 18.91
N GLY A 190 -15.74 -6.22 17.82
CA GLY A 190 -15.60 -5.15 16.81
C GLY A 190 -14.41 -5.31 15.87
N LYS A 191 -13.63 -6.39 15.98
CA LYS A 191 -12.46 -6.65 15.13
C LYS A 191 -12.67 -7.88 14.24
N TYR A 192 -12.16 -7.81 13.01
CA TYR A 192 -12.14 -8.97 12.14
C TYR A 192 -11.09 -10.00 12.59
N SER A 193 -11.45 -11.26 12.54
CA SER A 193 -10.59 -12.40 12.87
C SER A 193 -10.81 -13.53 11.87
N ILE A 194 -9.79 -14.39 11.68
CA ILE A 194 -9.88 -15.54 10.78
C ILE A 194 -10.80 -16.60 11.40
N ASP A 195 -11.76 -17.09 10.61
CA ASP A 195 -12.45 -18.34 10.89
C ASP A 195 -11.59 -19.52 10.42
N PHE A 196 -10.70 -19.98 11.27
CA PHE A 196 -9.74 -21.04 10.92
C PHE A 196 -10.38 -22.36 10.52
N GLU A 197 -11.58 -22.66 11.02
CA GLU A 197 -12.33 -23.86 10.61
C GLU A 197 -12.83 -23.75 9.16
N ASP A 198 -13.40 -22.61 8.81
CA ASP A 198 -13.83 -22.34 7.42
C ASP A 198 -12.61 -22.21 6.49
N PHE A 199 -11.56 -21.52 6.95
CA PHE A 199 -10.32 -21.34 6.20
C PHE A 199 -9.70 -22.69 5.82
N GLU A 200 -9.50 -23.58 6.78
CA GLU A 200 -8.96 -24.91 6.53
C GLU A 200 -9.87 -25.76 5.63
N ARG A 201 -11.18 -25.75 5.88
CA ARG A 201 -12.14 -26.46 5.02
C ARG A 201 -12.01 -26.06 3.56
N ARG A 202 -11.76 -24.77 3.28
CA ARG A 202 -11.59 -24.23 1.92
C ARG A 202 -10.20 -24.51 1.37
N ALA A 203 -9.17 -24.46 2.19
CA ALA A 203 -7.80 -24.77 1.82
C ALA A 203 -7.68 -26.18 1.20
N ARG A 204 -8.45 -27.16 1.70
CA ARG A 204 -8.48 -28.54 1.18
C ARG A 204 -8.76 -28.65 -0.33
N THR A 205 -9.35 -27.64 -0.93
CA THR A 205 -9.74 -27.64 -2.35
C THR A 205 -9.14 -26.47 -3.13
N ALA A 206 -8.34 -25.62 -2.49
CA ALA A 206 -7.69 -24.48 -3.11
C ALA A 206 -6.28 -24.85 -3.61
N ASN A 207 -5.79 -24.14 -4.63
CA ASN A 207 -4.42 -24.25 -5.12
C ASN A 207 -3.54 -23.13 -4.56
N VAL A 208 -4.12 -21.96 -4.34
CA VAL A 208 -3.43 -20.75 -3.93
C VAL A 208 -4.27 -20.03 -2.87
N PHE A 209 -3.61 -19.41 -1.92
CA PHE A 209 -4.18 -18.43 -1.00
C PHE A 209 -3.54 -17.06 -1.28
N ILE A 210 -4.37 -16.03 -1.55
CA ILE A 210 -3.90 -14.65 -1.59
C ILE A 210 -4.09 -14.07 -0.19
N LEU A 211 -2.97 -13.89 0.51
CA LEU A 211 -2.90 -13.25 1.81
C LEU A 211 -2.74 -11.73 1.59
N CYS A 212 -3.68 -10.93 2.10
CA CYS A 212 -3.53 -9.49 2.19
C CYS A 212 -2.99 -9.11 3.58
N ASN A 213 -1.79 -8.55 3.66
CA ASN A 213 -1.11 -8.29 4.93
C ASN A 213 -0.27 -6.98 4.90
N PRO A 214 -0.70 -5.89 5.50
CA PRO A 214 -1.99 -5.65 6.19
C PRO A 214 -3.22 -5.82 5.31
N GLN A 215 -4.35 -6.18 5.94
CA GLN A 215 -5.60 -6.51 5.25
C GLN A 215 -6.33 -5.27 4.75
N ASN A 216 -6.66 -5.23 3.49
CA ASN A 216 -7.57 -4.25 2.89
C ASN A 216 -8.92 -4.92 2.58
N PRO A 217 -10.09 -4.40 3.02
CA PRO A 217 -10.32 -3.08 3.59
C PRO A 217 -10.40 -3.03 5.13
N THR A 218 -10.21 -4.13 5.83
CA THR A 218 -10.53 -4.22 7.27
C THR A 218 -9.48 -3.57 8.17
N GLY A 219 -8.28 -3.28 7.63
CA GLY A 219 -7.19 -2.65 8.38
C GLY A 219 -6.44 -3.59 9.33
N ASN A 220 -6.74 -4.90 9.33
CA ASN A 220 -6.05 -5.84 10.19
C ASN A 220 -4.56 -5.93 9.86
N CYS A 221 -3.74 -5.87 10.89
CA CYS A 221 -2.35 -6.25 10.86
C CYS A 221 -2.24 -7.63 11.54
N TRP A 222 -2.02 -8.68 10.77
CA TRP A 222 -2.08 -10.05 11.27
C TRP A 222 -0.95 -10.35 12.25
N SER A 223 -1.27 -11.04 13.33
CA SER A 223 -0.28 -11.47 14.31
C SER A 223 0.67 -12.53 13.73
N PRO A 224 1.90 -12.69 14.26
CA PRO A 224 2.78 -13.80 13.88
C PRO A 224 2.12 -15.17 14.05
N GLU A 225 1.25 -15.32 15.05
CA GLU A 225 0.51 -16.54 15.34
C GLU A 225 -0.53 -16.83 14.28
N ASP A 226 -1.31 -15.81 13.87
CA ASP A 226 -2.31 -15.96 12.79
C ASP A 226 -1.64 -16.29 11.45
N LEU A 227 -0.54 -15.57 11.12
CA LEU A 227 0.24 -15.81 9.90
C LEU A 227 0.83 -17.23 9.89
N THR A 228 1.38 -17.68 11.01
CA THR A 228 1.93 -19.04 11.16
C THR A 228 0.84 -20.08 10.95
N ARG A 229 -0.31 -19.92 11.61
CA ARG A 229 -1.43 -20.88 11.49
C ARG A 229 -2.02 -20.92 10.09
N MET A 230 -2.18 -19.77 9.42
CA MET A 230 -2.59 -19.75 8.01
C MET A 230 -1.55 -20.46 7.12
N GLY A 231 -0.26 -20.22 7.38
CA GLY A 231 0.84 -20.86 6.67
C GLY A 231 0.90 -22.38 6.86
N GLU A 232 0.70 -22.88 8.08
CA GLU A 232 0.63 -24.32 8.42
C GLU A 232 -0.50 -25.00 7.68
N ILE A 233 -1.70 -24.45 7.72
CA ILE A 233 -2.87 -24.98 7.00
C ILE A 233 -2.60 -25.00 5.49
N CYS A 234 -2.04 -23.93 4.94
CA CYS A 234 -1.68 -23.87 3.53
C CYS A 234 -0.62 -24.92 3.14
N LEU A 235 0.39 -25.11 3.98
CA LEU A 235 1.43 -26.12 3.74
C LEU A 235 0.85 -27.55 3.79
N GLU A 236 0.04 -27.87 4.79
CA GLU A 236 -0.61 -29.17 4.94
C GLU A 236 -1.45 -29.54 3.72
N HIS A 237 -2.19 -28.57 3.19
CA HIS A 237 -3.09 -28.78 2.05
C HIS A 237 -2.45 -28.45 0.68
N ARG A 238 -1.13 -28.18 0.63
CA ARG A 238 -0.37 -27.85 -0.59
C ARG A 238 -0.91 -26.62 -1.32
N VAL A 239 -1.35 -25.64 -0.57
CA VAL A 239 -1.82 -24.34 -1.04
C VAL A 239 -0.61 -23.37 -1.04
N VAL A 240 -0.28 -22.79 -2.19
CA VAL A 240 0.79 -21.79 -2.29
C VAL A 240 0.30 -20.45 -1.73
N VAL A 241 1.08 -19.80 -0.87
CA VAL A 241 0.73 -18.49 -0.31
C VAL A 241 1.29 -17.38 -1.19
N LEU A 242 0.44 -16.49 -1.67
CA LEU A 242 0.81 -15.24 -2.34
C LEU A 242 0.54 -14.09 -1.37
N ALA A 243 1.56 -13.63 -0.66
CA ALA A 243 1.45 -12.57 0.32
C ALA A 243 1.52 -11.19 -0.37
N ASP A 244 0.36 -10.55 -0.52
CA ASP A 244 0.27 -9.15 -0.93
C ASP A 244 0.49 -8.25 0.29
N GLU A 245 1.68 -7.69 0.37
CA GLU A 245 2.14 -6.85 1.47
C GLU A 245 2.33 -5.38 1.05
N ILE A 246 1.58 -4.95 0.04
CA ILE A 246 1.70 -3.59 -0.53
C ILE A 246 1.39 -2.48 0.47
N HIS A 247 0.62 -2.76 1.53
CA HIS A 247 0.25 -1.81 2.57
C HIS A 247 1.16 -1.81 3.81
N CYS A 248 2.27 -2.55 3.77
CA CYS A 248 3.15 -2.81 4.92
C CYS A 248 3.71 -1.55 5.62
N ASP A 249 3.82 -0.43 4.92
CA ASP A 249 4.31 0.84 5.48
C ASP A 249 3.23 1.57 6.31
N PHE A 250 1.94 1.28 6.10
CA PHE A 250 0.83 1.94 6.79
C PHE A 250 0.32 1.12 7.96
N VAL A 251 0.99 1.25 9.09
CA VAL A 251 0.61 0.59 10.35
C VAL A 251 0.43 1.65 11.41
N THR A 252 -0.78 1.75 11.97
CA THR A 252 -1.13 2.72 12.99
C THR A 252 -0.34 2.50 14.28
N LYS A 253 -0.16 3.57 15.05
CA LYS A 253 0.57 3.57 16.32
C LYS A 253 0.11 2.44 17.24
N GLY A 254 1.06 1.72 17.81
CA GLY A 254 0.81 0.61 18.72
C GLY A 254 0.61 -0.75 18.04
N ASN A 255 0.45 -0.80 16.72
CA ASN A 255 0.41 -2.04 15.94
C ASN A 255 1.78 -2.33 15.29
N LYS A 256 1.97 -3.57 14.86
CA LYS A 256 3.22 -3.99 14.21
C LYS A 256 2.91 -4.87 13.01
N TYR A 257 3.44 -4.49 11.85
CA TYR A 257 3.46 -5.36 10.69
C TYR A 257 4.51 -6.46 10.86
N THR A 258 4.11 -7.69 10.54
CA THR A 258 5.00 -8.86 10.48
C THR A 258 5.07 -9.34 9.03
N PRO A 259 6.23 -9.27 8.37
CA PRO A 259 6.40 -9.86 7.03
C PRO A 259 6.14 -11.37 7.08
N PHE A 260 5.38 -11.91 6.13
CA PHE A 260 5.17 -13.35 6.05
C PHE A 260 6.50 -14.11 5.87
N ALA A 261 7.42 -13.53 5.11
CA ALA A 261 8.75 -14.09 4.88
C ALA A 261 9.68 -14.06 6.11
N SER A 262 9.28 -13.39 7.22
CA SER A 262 10.05 -13.38 8.48
C SER A 262 9.62 -14.46 9.49
N LEU A 263 8.62 -15.27 9.13
CA LEU A 263 8.18 -16.35 10.02
C LEU A 263 9.30 -17.36 10.28
N PRO A 264 9.39 -17.91 11.49
CA PRO A 264 10.51 -18.79 11.87
C PRO A 264 10.47 -20.16 11.18
N ASN A 265 9.29 -20.62 10.75
CA ASN A 265 9.16 -21.89 10.06
C ASN A 265 9.50 -21.74 8.58
N LYS A 266 10.69 -22.25 8.21
CA LYS A 266 11.21 -22.17 6.85
C LYS A 266 10.33 -22.86 5.82
N GLU A 267 9.66 -23.96 6.14
CA GLU A 267 8.81 -24.69 5.19
C GLU A 267 7.57 -23.86 4.81
N ILE A 268 7.02 -23.10 5.77
CA ILE A 268 5.93 -22.16 5.51
C ILE A 268 6.40 -21.03 4.58
N VAL A 269 7.58 -20.46 4.88
CA VAL A 269 8.15 -19.37 4.09
C VAL A 269 8.49 -19.84 2.66
N ASP A 270 9.11 -21.01 2.52
CA ASP A 270 9.44 -21.60 1.23
C ASP A 270 8.18 -21.94 0.39
N ASN A 271 7.01 -22.07 1.03
CA ASN A 271 5.73 -22.27 0.35
C ASN A 271 5.04 -20.95 -0.05
N SER A 272 5.79 -19.86 -0.13
CA SER A 272 5.22 -18.52 -0.39
C SER A 272 6.00 -17.70 -1.40
N LEU A 273 5.29 -16.68 -1.94
CA LEU A 273 5.87 -15.52 -2.63
C LEU A 273 5.32 -14.26 -1.97
N THR A 274 6.18 -13.28 -1.73
CA THR A 274 5.81 -11.97 -1.18
C THR A 274 5.85 -10.90 -2.24
N PHE A 275 4.79 -10.10 -2.34
CA PHE A 275 4.60 -9.02 -3.32
C PHE A 275 4.56 -7.67 -2.61
N LYS A 276 5.38 -6.72 -3.07
CA LYS A 276 5.48 -5.38 -2.48
C LYS A 276 5.71 -4.31 -3.55
N ALA A 277 5.43 -3.07 -3.20
CA ALA A 277 5.68 -1.91 -4.05
C ALA A 277 5.75 -0.64 -3.20
N ALA A 278 6.49 0.38 -3.64
CA ALA A 278 6.48 1.72 -3.06
C ALA A 278 5.26 2.56 -3.52
N SER A 279 4.38 1.98 -4.34
CA SER A 279 3.28 2.69 -4.98
C SER A 279 2.21 3.20 -4.01
N LYS A 280 2.00 2.53 -2.88
CA LYS A 280 1.08 3.00 -1.84
C LYS A 280 1.78 3.98 -0.90
N SER A 281 2.99 3.66 -0.47
CA SER A 281 3.77 4.49 0.46
C SER A 281 4.01 5.91 -0.04
N PHE A 282 4.18 6.09 -1.36
CA PHE A 282 4.54 7.37 -1.98
C PHE A 282 3.58 7.81 -3.10
N SER A 283 2.38 7.25 -3.20
CA SER A 283 1.41 7.52 -4.28
C SER A 283 1.99 7.37 -5.69
N LEU A 284 2.86 6.37 -5.91
CA LEU A 284 3.57 6.10 -7.17
C LEU A 284 2.89 5.04 -8.05
N ALA A 285 1.58 4.80 -7.90
CA ALA A 285 0.88 3.74 -8.63
C ALA A 285 0.97 3.89 -10.15
N ALA A 286 0.99 5.12 -10.68
CA ALA A 286 1.14 5.39 -12.11
C ALA A 286 2.55 5.13 -12.64
N MET A 287 3.57 5.04 -11.77
CA MET A 287 4.97 4.75 -12.15
C MET A 287 5.22 3.29 -12.49
N LYS A 288 4.26 2.40 -12.22
CA LYS A 288 4.26 1.01 -12.67
C LYS A 288 5.54 0.24 -12.33
N ALA A 289 5.93 0.27 -11.04
CA ALA A 289 7.07 -0.48 -10.53
C ALA A 289 6.71 -1.18 -9.20
N ALA A 290 7.02 -2.46 -9.14
CA ALA A 290 6.81 -3.32 -7.98
C ALA A 290 7.84 -4.45 -8.01
N TRP A 291 7.84 -5.29 -6.98
CA TRP A 291 8.68 -6.47 -6.91
C TRP A 291 7.99 -7.61 -6.18
N TYR A 292 8.48 -8.80 -6.41
CA TYR A 292 8.18 -9.96 -5.59
C TYR A 292 9.45 -10.76 -5.34
N PHE A 293 9.44 -11.57 -4.30
CA PHE A 293 10.55 -12.45 -3.96
C PHE A 293 10.02 -13.73 -3.29
N SER A 294 10.85 -14.74 -3.23
CA SER A 294 10.62 -15.98 -2.50
C SER A 294 11.95 -16.61 -2.12
N THR A 295 11.98 -17.35 -1.04
CA THR A 295 13.12 -18.21 -0.66
C THR A 295 13.13 -19.52 -1.45
N ASN A 296 12.05 -19.82 -2.18
CA ASN A 296 11.94 -21.03 -3.00
C ASN A 296 12.38 -20.74 -4.46
N PRO A 297 13.54 -21.22 -4.91
CA PRO A 297 14.05 -20.94 -6.25
C PRO A 297 13.18 -21.57 -7.36
N ASP A 298 12.53 -22.71 -7.09
CA ASP A 298 11.66 -23.35 -8.08
C ASP A 298 10.40 -22.52 -8.33
N TYR A 299 9.84 -21.93 -7.26
CA TYR A 299 8.69 -21.04 -7.40
C TYR A 299 9.05 -19.81 -8.21
N LEU A 300 10.21 -19.20 -7.92
CA LEU A 300 10.69 -18.04 -8.69
C LEU A 300 10.93 -18.39 -10.17
N ALA A 301 11.57 -19.52 -10.45
CA ALA A 301 11.83 -19.95 -11.82
C ALA A 301 10.53 -20.15 -12.62
N ARG A 302 9.54 -20.80 -11.99
CA ARG A 302 8.22 -21.07 -12.60
C ARG A 302 7.44 -19.79 -12.86
N VAL A 303 7.39 -18.84 -11.90
CA VAL A 303 6.68 -17.57 -12.09
C VAL A 303 7.38 -16.71 -13.13
N ARG A 304 8.72 -16.66 -13.13
CA ARG A 304 9.51 -15.93 -14.16
C ARG A 304 9.23 -16.45 -15.59
N ALA A 305 8.96 -17.73 -15.75
CA ALA A 305 8.61 -18.30 -17.06
C ALA A 305 7.23 -17.81 -17.59
N ASN A 306 6.35 -17.36 -16.71
CA ASN A 306 5.02 -16.85 -17.01
C ASN A 306 4.93 -15.32 -16.97
N THR A 307 6.03 -14.63 -16.71
CA THR A 307 6.07 -13.18 -16.58
C THR A 307 7.13 -12.57 -17.51
N ARG A 308 6.73 -11.52 -18.20
CA ARG A 308 7.65 -10.58 -18.84
C ARG A 308 7.23 -9.17 -18.45
N ALA A 309 8.04 -8.51 -17.63
CA ALA A 309 7.79 -7.13 -17.21
C ALA A 309 9.01 -6.27 -17.51
N ASP A 310 8.83 -5.27 -18.36
CA ASP A 310 9.83 -4.25 -18.64
C ASP A 310 9.40 -2.97 -17.92
N LEU A 311 10.15 -2.56 -16.89
CA LEU A 311 9.87 -1.35 -16.15
C LEU A 311 10.23 -0.11 -16.97
N SER A 312 9.45 0.96 -16.80
CA SER A 312 9.80 2.25 -17.38
C SER A 312 11.00 2.86 -16.67
N THR A 313 11.79 3.64 -17.40
CA THR A 313 12.92 4.40 -16.83
C THR A 313 12.47 5.29 -15.68
N LEU A 314 11.39 6.06 -15.88
CA LEU A 314 10.86 6.98 -14.87
C LEU A 314 10.33 6.22 -13.66
N GLY A 315 9.68 5.08 -13.87
CA GLY A 315 9.21 4.24 -12.77
C GLY A 315 10.35 3.74 -11.88
N MET A 316 11.46 3.31 -12.46
CA MET A 316 12.62 2.89 -11.67
C MET A 316 13.30 4.05 -10.95
N VAL A 317 13.48 5.19 -11.62
CA VAL A 317 14.09 6.39 -11.01
C VAL A 317 13.27 6.88 -9.83
N ALA A 318 11.96 7.00 -10.00
CA ALA A 318 11.05 7.43 -8.92
C ALA A 318 11.10 6.48 -7.71
N ASN A 319 11.02 5.16 -7.97
CA ASN A 319 11.02 4.18 -6.88
C ASN A 319 12.40 4.07 -6.21
N LEU A 320 13.50 4.19 -6.96
CA LEU A 320 14.84 4.23 -6.37
C LEU A 320 14.98 5.43 -5.41
N ALA A 321 14.63 6.63 -5.87
CA ALA A 321 14.67 7.84 -5.02
C ALA A 321 13.78 7.71 -3.78
N ALA A 322 12.56 7.16 -3.94
CA ALA A 322 11.64 6.93 -2.83
C ALA A 322 12.24 5.99 -1.76
N LEU A 323 12.84 4.87 -2.17
CA LEU A 323 13.36 3.86 -1.25
C LEU A 323 14.72 4.25 -0.64
N THR A 324 15.47 5.17 -1.26
CA THR A 324 16.77 5.62 -0.76
C THR A 324 16.71 6.90 0.07
N GLU A 325 15.83 7.83 -0.28
CA GLU A 325 15.81 9.19 0.28
C GLU A 325 14.41 9.62 0.79
N GLY A 326 13.37 8.81 0.57
CA GLY A 326 11.99 9.18 0.92
C GLY A 326 11.57 8.81 2.34
N GLU A 327 12.43 8.19 3.15
CA GLU A 327 12.06 7.64 4.46
C GLU A 327 11.58 8.71 5.44
N ASP A 328 12.27 9.85 5.51
CA ASP A 328 11.90 10.98 6.36
C ASP A 328 10.49 11.52 6.06
N TRP A 329 10.10 11.55 4.78
CA TRP A 329 8.76 11.96 4.39
C TRP A 329 7.69 10.99 4.91
N LEU A 330 7.94 9.69 4.80
CA LEU A 330 7.03 8.67 5.29
C LEU A 330 6.92 8.69 6.82
N ASP A 331 8.04 8.89 7.51
CA ASP A 331 8.08 8.93 8.98
C ASP A 331 7.37 10.17 9.55
N GLN A 332 7.30 11.28 8.79
CA GLN A 332 6.48 12.43 9.13
C GLN A 332 5.00 12.23 8.75
N LEU A 333 4.72 11.51 7.65
CA LEU A 333 3.35 11.23 7.21
C LEU A 333 2.59 10.30 8.17
N LEU A 334 3.23 9.26 8.70
CA LEU A 334 2.55 8.26 9.52
C LEU A 334 1.89 8.86 10.78
N PRO A 335 2.56 9.71 11.58
CA PRO A 335 1.90 10.40 12.70
C PRO A 335 0.76 11.32 12.28
N TYR A 336 0.84 11.95 11.11
CA TYR A 336 -0.25 12.75 10.57
C TYR A 336 -1.49 11.91 10.25
N ILE A 337 -1.28 10.73 9.63
CA ILE A 337 -2.37 9.77 9.37
C ILE A 337 -2.97 9.25 10.68
N ASP A 338 -2.15 8.93 11.68
CA ASP A 338 -2.62 8.51 13.01
C ASP A 338 -3.52 9.60 13.64
N GLY A 339 -3.11 10.87 13.54
CA GLY A 339 -3.94 12.00 14.01
C GLY A 339 -5.29 12.10 13.27
N ASN A 340 -5.31 11.81 11.97
CA ASN A 340 -6.57 11.77 11.21
C ASN A 340 -7.46 10.59 11.64
N HIS A 341 -6.89 9.43 11.99
CA HIS A 341 -7.62 8.30 12.57
C HIS A 341 -8.25 8.67 13.90
N ASP A 342 -7.46 9.24 14.81
CA ASP A 342 -7.93 9.68 16.13
C ASP A 342 -9.07 10.71 16.00
N PHE A 343 -8.92 11.68 15.09
CA PHE A 343 -9.96 12.66 14.81
C PHE A 343 -11.25 12.01 14.30
N ALA A 344 -11.14 11.09 13.33
CA ALA A 344 -12.31 10.43 12.76
C ALA A 344 -13.03 9.56 13.80
N GLU A 345 -12.28 8.80 14.61
CA GLU A 345 -12.82 7.96 15.66
C GLU A 345 -13.58 8.79 16.71
N ASN A 346 -12.95 9.84 17.23
CA ASN A 346 -13.57 10.72 18.21
C ASN A 346 -14.84 11.39 17.64
N TYR A 347 -14.78 11.87 16.40
CA TYR A 347 -15.94 12.49 15.76
C TYR A 347 -17.12 11.52 15.61
N ILE A 348 -16.85 10.27 15.21
CA ILE A 348 -17.87 9.22 15.07
C ILE A 348 -18.49 8.90 16.44
N GLN A 349 -17.67 8.73 17.47
CA GLN A 349 -18.15 8.40 18.83
C GLN A 349 -18.98 9.52 19.44
N GLU A 350 -18.68 10.78 19.15
CA GLU A 350 -19.38 11.93 19.71
C GLU A 350 -20.66 12.30 18.93
N ASN A 351 -20.77 11.97 17.65
CA ASN A 351 -21.80 12.51 16.77
C ASN A 351 -22.69 11.46 16.09
N ILE A 352 -22.31 10.17 16.12
CA ILE A 352 -23.02 9.07 15.46
C ILE A 352 -23.33 7.95 16.46
#